data_4436841daa780f060a779471ffc7a7e1
#
_entry.id   4436841daa780f060a779471ffc7a7e1
#
_cell.length_a   1.000
_cell.length_b   1.000
_cell.length_c   1.000
_cell.angle_alpha   90.00
_cell.angle_beta   90.00
_cell.angle_gamma   90.00
#
_symmetry.space_group_name_H-M   'P 1'
#
loop_
_entity.id
_entity.type
_entity.pdbx_description
1 polymer ?
#
loop_
_entity_poly.entity_id
_entity_poly.type
_entity_poly.pdbx_seq_one_letter_code
_entity_poly.pdbx_strand_id
1 'polypeptide(L)'
;MKTLKKILVYTILVLILAMGGWIYIHFFWVFGTGVKAGELNQVVYKGWIWKTYEGRLIMSGFRNDKKGNGLQSNEFTFSVDKHAEGRKANGAIYSVADSLMRSSGKTVQVKYKEYRGALPWRGVQKYVVTDILSVTDPSPVNTIPIAADE
;
A
#
# COMPACT_ATOMS: atom_id res chain seq x y z
N MET A 1 -27.50 46.18 8.54
CA MET A 1 -27.84 44.88 7.91
C MET A 1 -26.95 44.49 6.72
N LYS A 2 -26.57 45.40 5.82
CA LYS A 2 -25.70 45.06 4.64
C LYS A 2 -24.27 44.67 5.05
N THR A 3 -23.70 45.29 6.06
CA THR A 3 -22.33 45.00 6.57
C THR A 3 -22.24 43.62 7.25
N LEU A 4 -23.27 43.29 8.05
CA LEU A 4 -23.32 41.98 8.73
C LEU A 4 -23.40 40.82 7.72
N LYS A 5 -24.19 40.98 6.65
CA LYS A 5 -24.27 39.99 5.57
C LYS A 5 -22.93 39.82 4.85
N LYS A 6 -22.20 40.91 4.59
CA LYS A 6 -20.85 40.82 3.99
C LYS A 6 -19.86 40.09 4.89
N ILE A 7 -19.85 40.40 6.18
CA ILE A 7 -19.00 39.71 7.16
C ILE A 7 -19.32 38.21 7.18
N LEU A 8 -20.60 37.84 7.24
CA LEU A 8 -21.02 36.45 7.23
C LEU A 8 -20.54 35.72 5.96
N VAL A 9 -20.69 36.33 4.77
CA VAL A 9 -20.26 35.74 3.51
C VAL A 9 -18.74 35.52 3.49
N TYR A 10 -17.95 36.51 3.94
CA TYR A 10 -16.49 36.35 4.00
C TYR A 10 -16.06 35.27 4.99
N THR A 11 -16.72 35.19 6.16
CA THR A 11 -16.45 34.13 7.15
C THR A 11 -16.72 32.74 6.57
N ILE A 12 -17.85 32.57 5.91
CA ILE A 12 -18.20 31.30 5.24
C ILE A 12 -17.17 30.95 4.15
N LEU A 13 -16.77 31.93 3.35
CA LEU A 13 -15.75 31.73 2.30
C LEU A 13 -14.42 31.26 2.89
N VAL A 14 -13.95 31.89 3.96
CA VAL A 14 -12.72 31.52 4.65
C VAL A 14 -12.80 30.10 5.23
N LEU A 15 -13.95 29.74 5.82
CA LEU A 15 -14.17 28.39 6.35
C LEU A 15 -14.15 27.33 5.23
N ILE A 16 -14.75 27.61 4.07
CA ILE A 16 -14.74 26.68 2.93
C ILE A 16 -13.31 26.51 2.42
N LEU A 17 -12.54 27.57 2.28
CA LEU A 17 -11.16 27.52 1.86
C LEU A 17 -10.26 26.75 2.84
N ALA A 18 -10.43 27.00 4.14
CA ALA A 18 -9.71 26.30 5.20
C ALA A 18 -10.03 24.79 5.20
N MET A 19 -11.30 24.44 5.07
CA MET A 19 -11.75 23.04 4.99
C MET A 19 -11.24 22.35 3.71
N GLY A 20 -11.30 23.03 2.57
CA GLY A 20 -10.75 22.53 1.30
C GLY A 20 -9.24 22.29 1.37
N GLY A 21 -8.50 23.21 1.95
CA GLY A 21 -7.06 23.06 2.19
C GLY A 21 -6.74 21.90 3.12
N TRP A 22 -7.49 21.74 4.19
CA TRP A 22 -7.32 20.61 5.12
C TRP A 22 -7.58 19.27 4.43
N ILE A 23 -8.69 19.15 3.66
CA ILE A 23 -9.02 17.94 2.89
C ILE A 23 -7.90 17.62 1.89
N TYR A 24 -7.40 18.63 1.19
CA TYR A 24 -6.32 18.44 0.22
C TYR A 24 -5.06 17.88 0.89
N ILE A 25 -4.60 18.50 1.98
CA ILE A 25 -3.41 18.05 2.72
C ILE A 25 -3.61 16.66 3.32
N HIS A 26 -4.82 16.37 3.84
CA HIS A 26 -5.07 15.09 4.49
C HIS A 26 -5.15 13.91 3.53
N PHE A 27 -5.76 14.09 2.36
CA PHE A 27 -6.07 13.00 1.46
C PHE A 27 -5.21 12.94 0.19
N PHE A 28 -4.73 14.08 -0.29
CA PHE A 28 -4.04 14.15 -1.58
C PHE A 28 -2.53 14.41 -1.43
N TRP A 29 -2.11 14.97 -0.33
CA TRP A 29 -0.70 15.21 -0.10
C TRP A 29 0.02 13.89 0.20
N VAL A 30 1.08 13.61 -0.57
CA VAL A 30 1.96 12.46 -0.31
C VAL A 30 2.82 12.80 0.90
N PHE A 31 2.59 12.09 2.01
CA PHE A 31 3.33 12.30 3.25
C PHE A 31 4.71 11.67 3.20
N GLY A 32 4.83 10.50 2.56
CA GLY A 32 6.07 9.77 2.44
C GLY A 32 6.10 8.87 1.21
N THR A 33 7.29 8.51 0.81
CA THR A 33 7.52 7.48 -0.22
C THR A 33 8.56 6.51 0.31
N GLY A 34 8.42 5.25 -0.05
CA GLY A 34 9.37 4.24 0.40
C GLY A 34 9.34 2.99 -0.47
N VAL A 35 10.22 2.09 -0.11
CA VAL A 35 10.34 0.76 -0.73
C VAL A 35 10.23 -0.27 0.38
N LYS A 36 9.46 -1.33 0.16
CA LYS A 36 9.38 -2.48 1.05
C LYS A 36 9.54 -3.76 0.27
N ALA A 37 10.28 -4.69 0.86
CA ALA A 37 10.46 -6.04 0.36
C ALA A 37 9.84 -7.05 1.31
N GLY A 38 9.24 -8.09 0.76
CA GLY A 38 8.64 -9.17 1.54
C GLY A 38 8.01 -10.21 0.65
N GLU A 39 7.55 -11.28 1.26
CA GLU A 39 6.79 -12.32 0.59
C GLU A 39 5.35 -11.84 0.37
N LEU A 40 4.91 -11.86 -0.87
CA LEU A 40 3.56 -11.44 -1.24
C LEU A 40 2.58 -12.56 -0.92
N ASN A 41 1.81 -12.38 0.15
CA ASN A 41 0.82 -13.38 0.54
C ASN A 41 -0.35 -13.42 -0.45
N GLN A 42 -0.98 -12.27 -0.69
CA GLN A 42 -2.10 -12.19 -1.62
C GLN A 42 -2.32 -10.76 -2.11
N VAL A 43 -2.96 -10.64 -3.27
CA VAL A 43 -3.58 -9.42 -3.76
C VAL A 43 -5.02 -9.72 -4.14
N VAL A 44 -5.95 -8.95 -3.61
CA VAL A 44 -7.39 -9.16 -3.80
C VAL A 44 -8.02 -7.92 -4.41
N TYR A 45 -8.84 -8.10 -5.41
CA TYR A 45 -9.68 -7.03 -5.96
C TYR A 45 -11.01 -7.02 -5.22
N LYS A 46 -11.21 -6.08 -4.31
CA LYS A 46 -12.38 -6.01 -3.44
C LYS A 46 -12.90 -4.59 -3.29
N GLY A 47 -14.15 -4.48 -2.90
CA GLY A 47 -14.83 -3.22 -2.61
C GLY A 47 -16.31 -3.33 -2.94
N TRP A 48 -17.13 -2.53 -2.29
CA TRP A 48 -18.59 -2.55 -2.49
C TRP A 48 -19.01 -1.58 -3.61
N ILE A 49 -18.72 -0.30 -3.43
CA ILE A 49 -19.01 0.74 -4.42
C ILE A 49 -17.78 0.98 -5.29
N TRP A 50 -16.63 1.24 -4.67
CA TRP A 50 -15.35 1.37 -5.35
C TRP A 50 -14.52 0.12 -5.09
N LYS A 51 -14.18 -0.58 -6.18
CA LYS A 51 -13.32 -1.75 -6.12
C LYS A 51 -11.87 -1.33 -6.28
N THR A 52 -11.04 -1.77 -5.36
CA THR A 52 -9.60 -1.48 -5.31
C THR A 52 -8.81 -2.77 -5.12
N TYR A 53 -7.55 -2.76 -5.55
CA TYR A 53 -6.63 -3.87 -5.32
C TYR A 53 -5.98 -3.70 -3.96
N GLU A 54 -6.14 -4.69 -3.09
CA GLU A 54 -5.60 -4.69 -1.74
C GLU A 54 -4.63 -5.85 -1.60
N GLY A 55 -3.40 -5.56 -1.20
CA GLY A 55 -2.34 -6.54 -1.06
C GLY A 55 -1.82 -6.63 0.36
N ARG A 56 -1.11 -7.74 0.61
CA ARG A 56 -0.51 -8.05 1.89
C ARG A 56 0.86 -8.69 1.67
N LEU A 57 1.90 -8.04 2.23
CA LEU A 57 3.26 -8.53 2.27
C LEU A 57 3.61 -9.00 3.67
N ILE A 58 4.29 -10.13 3.75
CA ILE A 58 4.93 -10.62 4.97
C ILE A 58 6.40 -10.26 4.88
N MET A 59 6.87 -9.37 5.75
CA MET A 59 8.27 -8.98 5.77
C MET A 59 9.09 -10.04 6.49
N SER A 60 10.02 -10.69 5.79
CA SER A 60 11.01 -11.60 6.35
C SER A 60 12.13 -10.80 7.00
N GLY A 61 12.22 -10.79 8.32
CA GLY A 61 13.28 -10.06 9.02
C GLY A 61 13.28 -10.19 10.53
N PHE A 62 12.23 -10.69 11.13
CA PHE A 62 12.12 -10.82 12.59
C PHE A 62 11.85 -12.26 13.04
N ARG A 63 12.68 -13.20 12.55
CA ARG A 63 12.53 -14.63 12.88
C ARG A 63 13.23 -15.04 14.16
N ASN A 64 13.80 -14.12 14.93
CA ASN A 64 14.55 -14.48 16.13
C ASN A 64 14.22 -13.58 17.31
N ASP A 65 13.04 -13.77 17.91
CA ASP A 65 12.95 -13.58 19.36
C ASP A 65 12.85 -14.96 20.02
N LYS A 66 13.99 -15.41 20.58
CA LYS A 66 14.11 -16.66 21.37
C LYS A 66 13.32 -16.62 22.70
N LYS A 67 12.49 -15.65 22.89
CA LYS A 67 11.54 -15.56 24.02
C LYS A 67 10.12 -15.67 23.48
N GLY A 68 9.51 -16.82 23.68
CA GLY A 68 8.20 -17.28 23.28
C GLY A 68 6.98 -16.36 23.46
N ASN A 69 7.10 -15.11 23.03
CA ASN A 69 6.02 -14.17 23.07
C ASN A 69 5.65 -13.85 21.60
N GLY A 70 4.56 -14.46 21.15
CA GLY A 70 3.76 -14.09 19.99
C GLY A 70 4.53 -13.66 18.73
N LEU A 71 4.46 -14.48 17.70
CA LEU A 71 4.80 -14.13 16.32
C LEU A 71 4.10 -12.81 15.94
N GLN A 72 4.73 -11.66 16.18
CA GLN A 72 4.37 -10.45 15.47
C GLN A 72 4.77 -10.66 14.02
N SER A 73 3.81 -11.14 13.23
CA SER A 73 3.93 -11.11 11.79
C SER A 73 4.04 -9.65 11.38
N ASN A 74 5.22 -9.20 10.97
CA ASN A 74 5.40 -7.89 10.36
C ASN A 74 4.71 -7.88 9.01
N GLU A 75 3.42 -7.68 9.07
CA GLU A 75 2.55 -7.66 7.93
C GLU A 75 2.42 -6.22 7.43
N PHE A 76 2.68 -6.02 6.17
CA PHE A 76 2.47 -4.76 5.49
C PHE A 76 1.28 -4.85 4.57
N THR A 77 0.18 -4.20 4.95
CA THR A 77 -1.03 -4.08 4.13
C THR A 77 -0.98 -2.82 3.30
N PHE A 78 -1.35 -2.92 2.03
CA PHE A 78 -1.29 -1.83 1.07
C PHE A 78 -2.41 -1.92 0.05
N SER A 79 -2.76 -0.78 -0.53
CA SER A 79 -3.58 -0.72 -1.74
C SER A 79 -2.69 -0.58 -2.96
N VAL A 80 -3.15 -1.01 -4.11
CA VAL A 80 -2.44 -0.82 -5.37
C VAL A 80 -3.16 0.24 -6.18
N ASP A 81 -2.40 1.19 -6.70
CA ASP A 81 -2.96 2.18 -7.62
C ASP A 81 -3.45 1.48 -8.89
N LYS A 82 -4.75 1.63 -9.18
CA LYS A 82 -5.39 0.99 -10.32
C LYS A 82 -4.81 1.41 -11.67
N HIS A 83 -4.26 2.61 -11.72
CA HIS A 83 -3.67 3.22 -12.92
C HIS A 83 -2.14 3.15 -12.91
N ALA A 84 -1.54 2.47 -11.92
CA ALA A 84 -0.09 2.33 -11.89
C ALA A 84 0.39 1.41 -13.00
N GLU A 85 1.24 1.95 -13.84
CA GLU A 85 1.92 1.24 -14.90
C GLU A 85 3.42 1.21 -14.61
N GLY A 86 3.99 0.02 -14.61
CA GLY A 86 5.42 -0.18 -14.54
C GLY A 86 6.01 -0.37 -15.93
N ARG A 87 7.32 -0.14 -16.08
CA ARG A 87 8.05 -0.37 -17.33
C ARG A 87 9.13 -1.43 -17.12
N LYS A 88 9.09 -2.47 -17.94
CA LYS A 88 10.14 -3.49 -17.97
C LYS A 88 11.41 -2.96 -18.63
N ALA A 89 12.54 -3.62 -18.39
CA ALA A 89 13.83 -3.27 -18.99
C ALA A 89 13.80 -3.25 -20.54
N ASN A 90 12.94 -4.04 -21.16
CA ASN A 90 12.71 -4.04 -22.61
C ASN A 90 11.75 -2.94 -23.11
N GLY A 91 11.35 -2.01 -22.25
CA GLY A 91 10.45 -0.91 -22.58
C GLY A 91 8.95 -1.24 -22.55
N ALA A 92 8.55 -2.50 -22.38
CA ALA A 92 7.15 -2.90 -22.33
C ALA A 92 6.46 -2.36 -21.06
N ILE A 93 5.28 -1.78 -21.23
CA ILE A 93 4.43 -1.30 -20.14
C ILE A 93 3.61 -2.46 -19.58
N TYR A 94 3.45 -2.52 -18.28
CA TYR A 94 2.63 -3.52 -17.61
C TYR A 94 1.80 -2.91 -16.47
N SER A 95 0.64 -3.50 -16.19
CA SER A 95 -0.17 -3.14 -15.02
C SER A 95 0.50 -3.68 -13.74
N VAL A 96 0.75 -2.79 -12.79
CA VAL A 96 1.32 -3.15 -11.49
C VAL A 96 0.38 -4.08 -10.72
N ALA A 97 -0.92 -3.84 -10.78
CA ALA A 97 -1.91 -4.67 -10.11
C ALA A 97 -1.91 -6.11 -10.63
N ASP A 98 -1.95 -6.28 -11.97
CA ASP A 98 -1.95 -7.62 -12.58
C ASP A 98 -0.64 -8.38 -12.32
N SER A 99 0.49 -7.67 -12.35
CA SER A 99 1.78 -8.27 -12.06
C SER A 99 1.89 -8.73 -10.62
N LEU A 100 1.38 -7.95 -9.66
CA LEU A 100 1.33 -8.37 -8.26
C LEU A 100 0.39 -9.57 -8.07
N MET A 101 -0.78 -9.60 -8.68
CA MET A 101 -1.69 -10.74 -8.58
C MET A 101 -1.03 -12.04 -9.05
N ARG A 102 -0.23 -11.98 -10.13
CA ARG A 102 0.52 -13.15 -10.66
C ARG A 102 1.76 -13.51 -9.84
N SER A 103 2.16 -12.63 -8.92
CA SER A 103 3.36 -12.80 -8.08
C SER A 103 3.04 -13.24 -6.65
N SER A 104 1.81 -13.70 -6.37
CA SER A 104 1.45 -14.25 -5.07
C SER A 104 2.36 -15.44 -4.71
N GLY A 105 2.84 -15.49 -3.47
CA GLY A 105 3.80 -16.48 -2.99
C GLY A 105 5.27 -16.19 -3.36
N LYS A 106 5.55 -15.10 -4.09
CA LYS A 106 6.91 -14.69 -4.43
C LYS A 106 7.40 -13.56 -3.54
N THR A 107 8.72 -13.44 -3.42
CA THR A 107 9.33 -12.28 -2.79
C THR A 107 9.30 -11.10 -3.75
N VAL A 108 8.65 -10.02 -3.35
CA VAL A 108 8.51 -8.81 -4.17
C VAL A 108 9.08 -7.61 -3.44
N GLN A 109 9.64 -6.68 -4.20
CA GLN A 109 10.05 -5.38 -3.72
C GLN A 109 9.17 -4.32 -4.39
N VAL A 110 8.39 -3.61 -3.58
CA VAL A 110 7.40 -2.65 -4.04
C VAL A 110 7.74 -1.24 -3.61
N LYS A 111 7.53 -0.29 -4.50
CA LYS A 111 7.59 1.14 -4.22
C LYS A 111 6.19 1.64 -3.87
N TYR A 112 6.07 2.38 -2.77
CA TYR A 112 4.79 2.88 -2.30
C TYR A 112 4.83 4.38 -1.99
N LYS A 113 3.67 4.99 -2.00
CA LYS A 113 3.38 6.33 -1.48
C LYS A 113 2.54 6.20 -0.23
N GLU A 114 2.85 7.00 0.78
CA GLU A 114 2.08 7.08 2.01
C GLU A 114 1.26 8.36 2.03
N TYR A 115 -0.01 8.23 2.35
CA TYR A 115 -0.94 9.34 2.54
C TYR A 115 -1.41 9.38 3.99
N ARG A 116 -1.83 10.54 4.48
CA ARG A 116 -2.39 10.66 5.83
C ARG A 116 -3.74 9.97 5.95
N GLY A 117 -4.58 10.08 4.91
CA GLY A 117 -5.90 9.48 4.85
C GLY A 117 -6.06 8.53 3.66
N ALA A 118 -6.81 7.45 3.87
CA ALA A 118 -7.25 6.58 2.80
C ALA A 118 -8.44 7.21 2.06
N LEU A 119 -8.50 7.02 0.73
CA LEU A 119 -9.64 7.41 -0.09
C LEU A 119 -10.29 6.16 -0.67
N PRO A 120 -11.61 5.96 -0.51
CA PRO A 120 -12.28 4.73 -0.91
C PRO A 120 -12.06 4.32 -2.38
N TRP A 121 -11.94 5.29 -3.27
CA TRP A 121 -11.71 5.04 -4.71
C TRP A 121 -10.24 4.81 -5.07
N ARG A 122 -9.30 5.23 -4.21
CA ARG A 122 -7.86 5.01 -4.39
C ARG A 122 -7.38 3.73 -3.71
N GLY A 123 -7.97 3.40 -2.56
CA GLY A 123 -7.63 2.23 -1.77
C GLY A 123 -8.10 2.35 -0.33
N VAL A 124 -8.26 1.21 0.31
CA VAL A 124 -8.67 1.14 1.73
C VAL A 124 -7.48 1.47 2.64
N GLN A 125 -6.25 1.25 2.15
CA GLN A 125 -5.03 1.49 2.89
C GLN A 125 -4.45 2.88 2.56
N LYS A 126 -3.75 3.49 3.52
CA LYS A 126 -2.99 4.74 3.31
C LYS A 126 -1.67 4.53 2.56
N TYR A 127 -1.19 3.31 2.49
CA TYR A 127 -0.04 2.92 1.68
C TYR A 127 -0.51 2.47 0.31
N VAL A 128 -0.08 3.15 -0.73
CA VAL A 128 -0.49 2.86 -2.10
C VAL A 128 0.73 2.49 -2.92
N VAL A 129 0.78 1.24 -3.37
CA VAL A 129 1.85 0.75 -4.23
C VAL A 129 1.69 1.32 -5.63
N THR A 130 2.78 1.88 -6.14
CA THR A 130 2.83 2.53 -7.46
C THR A 130 3.74 1.82 -8.44
N ASP A 131 4.67 0.97 -7.97
CA ASP A 131 5.60 0.27 -8.85
C ASP A 131 6.15 -1.01 -8.19
N ILE A 132 6.65 -1.93 -9.01
CA ILE A 132 7.35 -3.15 -8.60
C ILE A 132 8.80 -3.02 -9.05
N LEU A 133 9.73 -3.08 -8.11
CA LEU A 133 11.16 -2.97 -8.40
C LEU A 133 11.78 -4.33 -8.74
N SER A 134 11.38 -5.38 -8.04
CA SER A 134 11.85 -6.74 -8.30
C SER A 134 10.81 -7.78 -7.89
N VAL A 135 10.85 -8.92 -8.57
CA VAL A 135 10.10 -10.13 -8.22
C VAL A 135 11.08 -11.28 -8.27
N THR A 136 11.23 -11.99 -7.16
CA THR A 136 12.13 -13.13 -7.02
C THR A 136 11.33 -14.33 -6.56
N ASP A 137 11.60 -15.49 -7.11
CA ASP A 137 10.99 -16.72 -6.63
C ASP A 137 11.41 -16.97 -5.17
N PRO A 138 10.54 -17.57 -4.34
CA PRO A 138 10.85 -17.84 -2.96
C PRO A 138 12.10 -18.70 -2.89
N SER A 139 13.04 -18.33 -2.02
CA SER A 139 14.21 -19.18 -1.76
C SER A 139 13.73 -20.56 -1.33
N PRO A 140 14.31 -21.64 -1.86
CA PRO A 140 13.95 -22.98 -1.42
C PRO A 140 14.14 -23.03 0.11
N VAL A 141 13.06 -23.37 0.80
CA VAL A 141 13.14 -23.66 2.23
C VAL A 141 14.12 -24.81 2.35
N ASN A 142 15.27 -24.58 3.00
CA ASN A 142 16.15 -25.67 3.41
C ASN A 142 15.33 -26.58 4.33
N THR A 143 14.65 -27.55 3.77
CA THR A 143 14.10 -28.68 4.53
C THR A 143 15.31 -29.37 5.13
N ILE A 144 15.55 -29.14 6.42
CA ILE A 144 16.46 -29.97 7.21
C ILE A 144 15.87 -31.38 7.09
N PRO A 145 16.58 -32.34 6.51
CA PRO A 145 16.09 -33.71 6.48
C PRO A 145 15.87 -34.12 7.94
N ILE A 146 14.63 -34.45 8.27
CA ILE A 146 14.32 -35.10 9.55
C ILE A 146 15.08 -36.42 9.48
N ALA A 147 16.17 -36.52 10.26
CA ALA A 147 16.83 -37.80 10.44
C ALA A 147 15.77 -38.76 10.99
N ALA A 148 15.47 -39.79 10.21
CA ALA A 148 14.68 -40.90 10.70
C ALA A 148 15.57 -41.61 11.72
N ASP A 149 15.23 -41.47 13.00
CA ASP A 149 15.82 -42.28 14.05
C ASP A 149 15.38 -43.74 13.82
N GLU A 150 16.37 -44.56 13.48
CA GLU A 150 16.26 -46.03 13.58
C GLU A 150 16.30 -46.47 15.04
#